data_b397db74f63b7f88d71adc43045e54f7
#
_entry.id   b397db74f63b7f88d71adc43045e54f7
#
_cell.length_a   1.000
_cell.length_b   1.000
_cell.length_c   1.000
_cell.angle_alpha   90.00
_cell.angle_beta   90.00
_cell.angle_gamma   90.00
#
_symmetry.space_group_name_H-M   'P 1'
#
loop_
_entity.id
_entity.type
_entity.pdbx_description
1 polymer ?
#
loop_
_entity_poly.entity_id
_entity_poly.type
_entity_poly.pdbx_seq_one_letter_code
_entity_poly.pdbx_strand_id
1 'polypeptide(L)'
;MKLSISIQTDDFSQSKEYQILCNDAPSIGAIVTFCGLVREFDDGRGEALFLEHFAGMTETALTRICEQAARRWPIISARVIHRIGPMH
;
A
#
# COMPACT_ATOMS: atom_id res chain seq x y z
N MET A 1 -2.50 -9.73 -14.08
CA MET A 1 -1.96 -8.65 -13.22
C MET A 1 -1.01 -9.25 -12.19
N LYS A 2 0.15 -8.67 -12.05
CA LYS A 2 1.06 -9.03 -10.97
C LYS A 2 0.71 -8.21 -9.72
N LEU A 3 0.35 -8.88 -8.64
CA LEU A 3 -0.13 -8.23 -7.42
C LEU A 3 0.79 -8.55 -6.25
N SER A 4 1.20 -7.52 -5.51
CA SER A 4 1.93 -7.67 -4.26
C SER A 4 1.25 -6.84 -3.19
N ILE A 5 0.85 -7.49 -2.10
CA ILE A 5 0.25 -6.84 -0.95
C ILE A 5 1.09 -7.17 0.28
N SER A 6 1.52 -6.15 1.00
CA SER A 6 2.29 -6.30 2.23
C SER A 6 1.62 -5.57 3.37
N ILE A 7 1.33 -6.29 4.42
CA ILE A 7 0.89 -5.73 5.70
C ILE A 7 2.08 -5.82 6.63
N GLN A 8 2.61 -4.67 7.05
CA GLN A 8 3.90 -4.66 7.73
C GLN A 8 3.99 -3.56 8.79
N THR A 9 4.88 -3.75 9.75
CA THR A 9 5.19 -2.72 10.74
C THR A 9 6.32 -1.82 10.27
N ASP A 10 7.21 -2.33 9.43
CA ASP A 10 8.36 -1.59 8.93
C ASP A 10 7.95 -0.53 7.93
N ASP A 11 8.74 0.52 7.88
CA ASP A 11 8.59 1.56 6.86
C ASP A 11 9.01 1.05 5.48
N PHE A 12 8.74 1.83 4.46
CA PHE A 12 9.07 1.49 3.08
C PHE A 12 9.59 2.73 2.36
N SER A 13 10.23 2.51 1.21
CA SER A 13 10.70 3.57 0.34
C SER A 13 9.81 3.66 -0.90
N GLN A 14 9.12 4.78 -1.06
CA GLN A 14 8.28 5.01 -2.23
C GLN A 14 9.08 4.95 -3.53
N SER A 15 10.29 5.48 -3.53
CA SER A 15 11.15 5.45 -4.72
C SER A 15 11.56 4.02 -5.10
N LYS A 16 11.83 3.17 -4.13
CA LYS A 16 12.13 1.75 -4.39
C LYS A 16 10.92 1.02 -4.94
N GLU A 17 9.75 1.28 -4.39
CA GLU A 17 8.52 0.67 -4.88
C GLU A 17 8.21 1.09 -6.32
N TYR A 18 8.45 2.35 -6.64
CA TYR A 18 8.33 2.86 -8.00
C TYR A 18 9.27 2.11 -8.94
N GLN A 19 10.54 1.94 -8.54
CA GLN A 19 11.53 1.23 -9.37
C GLN A 19 11.12 -0.23 -9.61
N ILE A 20 10.55 -0.89 -8.61
CA ILE A 20 10.07 -2.26 -8.76
C ILE A 20 8.97 -2.31 -9.82
N LEU A 21 8.04 -1.37 -9.80
CA LEU A 21 6.99 -1.29 -10.81
C LEU A 21 7.56 -1.06 -12.21
N CYS A 22 8.55 -0.17 -12.33
CA CYS A 22 9.22 0.08 -13.61
C CYS A 22 9.87 -1.19 -14.19
N ASN A 23 10.42 -2.03 -13.31
CA ASN A 23 11.12 -3.23 -13.73
C ASN A 23 10.18 -4.42 -14.00
N ASP A 24 8.94 -4.37 -13.51
CA ASP A 24 7.99 -5.47 -13.66
C ASP A 24 7.57 -5.70 -15.11
N ALA A 25 7.44 -4.63 -15.88
CA ALA A 25 7.05 -4.75 -17.28
C ALA A 25 7.63 -3.59 -18.09
N PRO A 26 8.53 -3.87 -19.05
CA PRO A 26 9.15 -2.82 -19.87
C PRO A 26 8.15 -2.05 -20.73
N SER A 27 6.97 -2.62 -20.97
CA SER A 27 5.93 -2.01 -21.81
C SER A 27 4.94 -1.13 -21.03
N ILE A 28 5.22 -0.84 -19.75
CA ILE A 28 4.35 0.02 -18.95
C ILE A 28 4.30 1.41 -19.54
N GLY A 29 3.08 1.89 -19.82
CA GLY A 29 2.86 3.24 -20.35
C GLY A 29 2.70 4.31 -19.29
N ALA A 30 2.22 3.96 -18.10
CA ALA A 30 2.01 4.91 -17.00
C ALA A 30 2.06 4.21 -15.66
N ILE A 31 2.52 4.94 -14.65
CA ILE A 31 2.53 4.49 -13.27
C ILE A 31 1.86 5.56 -12.42
N VAL A 32 0.93 5.13 -11.58
CA VAL A 32 0.28 6.00 -10.59
C VAL A 32 0.72 5.57 -9.21
N THR A 33 1.15 6.52 -8.40
CA THR A 33 1.52 6.27 -7.01
C THR A 33 0.64 7.10 -6.08
N PHE A 34 0.30 6.52 -4.95
CA PHE A 34 -0.43 7.18 -3.88
C PHE A 34 0.22 6.82 -2.55
N CYS A 35 0.46 7.83 -1.72
CA CYS A 35 1.06 7.63 -0.41
C CYS A 35 0.24 8.40 0.63
N GLY A 36 -0.40 7.67 1.53
CA GLY A 36 -1.08 8.27 2.67
C GLY A 36 -0.12 8.43 3.83
N LEU A 37 -0.09 9.61 4.43
CA LEU A 37 0.78 9.90 5.56
C LEU A 37 -0.03 9.92 6.85
N VAL A 38 0.60 9.47 7.93
CA VAL A 38 0.02 9.59 9.25
C VAL A 38 0.13 11.04 9.69
N ARG A 39 -1.02 11.64 9.99
CA ARG A 39 -1.05 12.98 10.58
C ARG A 39 -0.73 12.91 12.05
N GLU A 40 0.04 13.87 12.52
CA GLU A 40 0.12 14.12 13.95
C GLU A 40 -1.21 14.75 14.38
N PHE A 41 -1.90 14.05 15.29
CA PHE A 41 -3.05 14.62 15.96
C PHE A 41 -2.55 15.25 17.24
N ASP A 42 -2.50 16.57 17.27
CA ASP A 42 -2.20 17.29 18.49
C ASP A 42 -3.48 17.37 19.34
N ASP A 43 -3.76 16.28 20.05
CA ASP A 43 -4.86 16.24 21.00
C ASP A 43 -4.41 16.55 22.44
N GLY A 44 -3.15 16.96 22.59
CA GLY A 44 -2.54 17.26 23.89
C GLY A 44 -2.11 16.05 24.68
N ARG A 45 -2.29 14.84 24.16
CA ARG A 45 -1.94 13.62 24.89
C ARG A 45 -0.56 13.07 24.53
N GLY A 46 -0.01 13.48 23.39
CA GLY A 46 1.30 13.02 22.95
C GLY A 46 1.36 11.55 22.63
N GLU A 47 0.24 10.92 22.36
CA GLU A 47 0.15 9.50 22.03
C GLU A 47 0.45 9.23 20.56
N ALA A 48 1.21 8.17 20.30
CA ALA A 48 1.43 7.71 18.95
C ALA A 48 0.14 7.11 18.38
N LEU A 49 -0.10 7.34 17.08
CA LEU A 49 -1.20 6.66 16.40
C LEU A 49 -0.89 5.18 16.28
N PHE A 50 -1.86 4.35 16.63
CA PHE A 50 -1.78 2.90 16.51
C PHE A 50 -2.78 2.42 15.48
N LEU A 51 -2.29 1.80 14.40
CA LEU A 51 -3.13 1.20 13.38
C LEU A 51 -3.30 -0.28 13.65
N GLU A 52 -4.56 -0.69 13.86
CA GLU A 52 -4.90 -2.07 14.14
C GLU A 52 -5.00 -2.89 12.86
N HIS A 53 -4.74 -4.18 13.01
CA HIS A 53 -4.84 -5.15 11.94
C HIS A 53 -5.64 -6.35 12.41
N PHE A 54 -6.67 -6.71 11.65
CA PHE A 54 -7.42 -7.94 11.86
C PHE A 54 -6.87 -9.02 10.93
N ALA A 55 -6.29 -10.07 11.51
CA ALA A 55 -5.55 -11.09 10.78
C ALA A 55 -6.34 -11.63 9.57
N GLY A 56 -5.78 -11.49 8.39
CA GLY A 56 -6.35 -11.95 7.13
C GLY A 56 -7.41 -11.05 6.51
N MET A 57 -8.11 -10.23 7.28
CA MET A 57 -9.22 -9.41 6.75
C MET A 57 -8.71 -8.24 5.90
N THR A 58 -7.68 -7.55 6.36
CA THR A 58 -7.12 -6.41 5.62
C THR A 58 -6.55 -6.86 4.29
N GLU A 59 -5.79 -7.95 4.28
CA GLU A 59 -5.20 -8.50 3.06
C GLU A 59 -6.26 -8.96 2.08
N THR A 60 -7.30 -9.62 2.57
CA THR A 60 -8.42 -10.06 1.74
C THR A 60 -9.16 -8.89 1.11
N ALA A 61 -9.41 -7.83 1.88
CA ALA A 61 -10.09 -6.64 1.39
C ALA A 61 -9.27 -5.94 0.31
N LEU A 62 -7.97 -5.76 0.55
CA LEU A 62 -7.07 -5.13 -0.43
C LEU A 62 -6.95 -5.95 -1.70
N THR A 63 -6.81 -7.26 -1.58
CA THR A 63 -6.76 -8.17 -2.72
C THR A 63 -8.02 -8.06 -3.57
N ARG A 64 -9.18 -8.04 -2.93
CA ARG A 64 -10.47 -7.92 -3.62
C ARG A 64 -10.57 -6.60 -4.38
N ILE A 65 -10.17 -5.49 -3.77
CA ILE A 65 -10.18 -4.17 -4.42
C ILE A 65 -9.29 -4.18 -5.65
N CYS A 66 -8.09 -4.71 -5.54
CA CYS A 66 -7.14 -4.78 -6.66
C CYS A 66 -7.66 -5.67 -7.78
N GLU A 67 -8.26 -6.80 -7.46
CA GLU A 67 -8.84 -7.71 -8.46
C GLU A 67 -10.02 -7.05 -9.18
N GLN A 68 -10.87 -6.31 -8.49
CA GLN A 68 -11.96 -5.57 -9.09
C GLN A 68 -11.43 -4.48 -10.02
N ALA A 69 -10.38 -3.76 -9.63
CA ALA A 69 -9.74 -2.77 -10.48
C ALA A 69 -9.18 -3.39 -11.76
N ALA A 70 -8.55 -4.56 -11.64
CA ALA A 70 -7.97 -5.27 -12.78
C ALA A 70 -9.03 -5.76 -13.78
N ARG A 71 -10.26 -5.97 -13.33
CA ARG A 71 -11.37 -6.33 -14.22
C ARG A 71 -11.89 -5.12 -15.02
N ARG A 72 -11.73 -3.92 -14.46
CA ARG A 72 -12.23 -2.69 -15.07
C ARG A 72 -11.20 -2.02 -16.00
N TRP A 73 -9.93 -2.13 -15.65
CA TRP A 73 -8.86 -1.43 -16.34
C TRP A 73 -7.70 -2.38 -16.62
N PRO A 74 -6.92 -2.15 -17.67
CA PRO A 74 -5.78 -3.01 -18.03
C PRO A 74 -4.58 -2.74 -17.13
N ILE A 75 -4.69 -3.11 -15.86
CA ILE A 75 -3.62 -2.97 -14.88
C ILE A 75 -2.62 -4.10 -15.06
N ILE A 76 -1.35 -3.75 -15.26
CA ILE A 76 -0.27 -4.72 -15.46
C ILE A 76 0.28 -5.21 -14.13
N SER A 77 0.48 -4.30 -13.19
CA SER A 77 1.05 -4.61 -11.89
C SER A 77 0.53 -3.64 -10.84
N ALA A 78 0.35 -4.13 -9.61
CA ALA A 78 -0.05 -3.33 -8.48
C ALA A 78 0.73 -3.76 -7.23
N ARG A 79 1.19 -2.79 -6.47
CA ARG A 79 1.88 -3.01 -5.20
C ARG A 79 1.20 -2.16 -4.12
N VAL A 80 0.78 -2.82 -3.05
CA VAL A 80 0.11 -2.16 -1.91
C VAL A 80 0.87 -2.50 -0.65
N ILE A 81 1.24 -1.46 0.09
CA ILE A 81 1.87 -1.62 1.40
C ILE A 81 1.00 -0.89 2.42
N HIS A 82 0.55 -1.63 3.41
CA HIS A 82 -0.24 -1.09 4.51
C HIS A 82 0.51 -1.30 5.82
N ARG A 83 0.93 -0.21 6.44
CA ARG A 83 1.62 -0.27 7.72
C ARG A 83 0.63 -0.40 8.85
N ILE A 84 0.97 -1.21 9.83
CA ILE A 84 0.19 -1.45 11.04
C ILE A 84 1.07 -1.23 12.26
N GLY A 85 0.45 -1.16 13.43
CA GLY A 85 1.15 -0.97 14.68
C GLY A 85 1.34 0.51 15.03
N PRO A 86 2.22 0.83 16.00
CA PRO A 86 2.43 2.21 16.42
C PRO A 86 3.11 3.03 15.32
N MET A 87 2.58 4.24 15.09
CA MET A 87 3.10 5.20 14.12
C MET A 87 3.62 6.43 14.86
N HIS A 88 4.85 6.78 14.56
CA HIS A 88 5.50 7.93 15.18
C HIS A 88 5.86 8.99 14.17
#